data_772fde8a8fe3d91dd3df4c0bdc79b1a9
#
_entry.id   772fde8a8fe3d91dd3df4c0bdc79b1a9
#
_cell.length_a   1.000
_cell.length_b   1.000
_cell.length_c   1.000
_cell.angle_alpha   90.00
_cell.angle_beta   90.00
_cell.angle_gamma   90.00
#
_symmetry.space_group_name_H-M   'P 1'
#
loop_
_entity.id
_entity.type
_entity.pdbx_description
1 polymer ?
#
loop_
_entity_poly.entity_id
_entity_poly.type
_entity_poly.pdbx_seq_one_letter_code
_entity_poly.pdbx_strand_id
1 'polypeptide(L)'
;MRLQAAGLTVELPSGWEGEVQGGGELATQSLSDRRTVAHFANFPLPAERADFGAGAVEQMRPGDAFVVLFEYGPESVGQPLFAAEGIPRITARDFDRNALQHGIPGQSGLQRFFTVNGRAFCLYVVVGSHIDRADVIPQINQLLESVAVG
;
A
#
# COMPACT_ATOMS: atom_id res chain seq x y z
N MET A 1 -5.68 -9.20 13.24
CA MET A 1 -6.47 -8.06 13.70
C MET A 1 -7.19 -7.43 12.52
N ARG A 2 -8.48 -7.21 12.67
CA ARG A 2 -9.30 -6.65 11.58
C ARG A 2 -9.30 -5.13 11.63
N LEU A 3 -8.98 -4.51 10.50
CA LEU A 3 -9.03 -3.06 10.32
C LEU A 3 -10.13 -2.73 9.31
N GLN A 4 -11.01 -1.80 9.66
CA GLN A 4 -12.12 -1.40 8.80
C GLN A 4 -12.28 0.12 8.84
N ALA A 5 -12.07 0.77 7.70
CA ALA A 5 -12.21 2.21 7.56
C ALA A 5 -12.28 2.61 6.10
N ALA A 6 -13.00 3.69 5.79
CA ALA A 6 -13.09 4.30 4.46
C ALA A 6 -13.49 3.31 3.36
N GLY A 7 -14.33 2.34 3.69
CA GLY A 7 -14.77 1.30 2.74
C GLY A 7 -13.76 0.17 2.55
N LEU A 8 -12.63 0.20 3.24
CA LEU A 8 -11.65 -0.88 3.21
C LEU A 8 -11.81 -1.77 4.44
N THR A 9 -11.75 -3.08 4.22
CA THR A 9 -11.66 -4.07 5.29
C THR A 9 -10.42 -4.90 5.04
N VAL A 10 -9.57 -5.03 6.06
CA VAL A 10 -8.30 -5.73 5.95
C VAL A 10 -8.08 -6.58 7.19
N GLU A 11 -7.63 -7.81 7.00
CA GLU A 11 -7.18 -8.67 8.10
C GLU A 11 -5.67 -8.59 8.17
N LEU A 12 -5.14 -7.96 9.22
CA LEU A 12 -3.70 -7.80 9.40
C LEU A 12 -3.08 -9.12 9.84
N PRO A 13 -2.01 -9.58 9.17
CA PRO A 13 -1.25 -10.73 9.67
C PRO A 13 -0.69 -10.44 11.07
N SER A 14 -0.36 -11.49 11.80
CA SER A 14 0.25 -11.34 13.13
C SER A 14 1.54 -10.51 13.04
N GLY A 15 1.67 -9.53 13.95
CA GLY A 15 2.84 -8.64 13.99
C GLY A 15 2.79 -7.47 13.03
N TRP A 16 1.70 -7.31 12.29
CA TRP A 16 1.52 -6.17 11.40
C TRP A 16 0.71 -5.06 12.05
N GLU A 17 1.01 -3.84 11.64
CA GLU A 17 0.24 -2.64 11.96
C GLU A 17 -0.38 -2.07 10.70
N GLY A 18 -1.48 -1.34 10.85
CA GLY A 18 -2.11 -0.67 9.73
C GLY A 18 -2.82 0.59 10.15
N GLU A 19 -2.90 1.54 9.21
CA GLU A 19 -3.63 2.79 9.39
C GLU A 19 -4.26 3.18 8.07
N VAL A 20 -5.53 3.56 8.12
CA VAL A 20 -6.26 4.05 6.95
C VAL A 20 -6.65 5.50 7.22
N GLN A 21 -6.25 6.39 6.32
CA GLN A 21 -6.57 7.82 6.39
C GLN A 21 -7.41 8.23 5.20
N GLY A 22 -8.21 9.28 5.39
CA GLY A 22 -9.06 9.84 4.34
C GLY A 22 -10.51 9.45 4.49
N GLY A 23 -11.26 9.49 3.40
CA GLY A 23 -12.66 9.09 3.43
C GLY A 23 -13.64 10.18 3.84
N GLY A 24 -13.23 11.44 3.83
CA GLY A 24 -14.19 12.52 3.89
C GLY A 24 -14.50 13.12 5.26
N GLU A 25 -13.58 13.02 6.17
CA GLU A 25 -13.81 13.52 7.53
C GLU A 25 -13.61 15.03 7.67
N LEU A 26 -12.96 15.69 6.71
CA LEU A 26 -12.71 17.12 6.76
C LEU A 26 -13.71 17.87 5.88
N ALA A 27 -14.63 18.58 6.52
CA ALA A 27 -15.69 19.31 5.83
C ALA A 27 -15.18 20.41 4.90
N THR A 28 -13.93 20.84 5.05
CA THR A 28 -13.31 21.87 4.23
C THR A 28 -12.63 21.34 2.97
N GLN A 29 -12.48 20.02 2.84
CA GLN A 29 -11.88 19.43 1.66
C GLN A 29 -12.93 19.17 0.58
N SER A 30 -12.57 19.41 -0.68
CA SER A 30 -13.43 19.03 -1.78
C SER A 30 -13.49 17.50 -1.88
N LEU A 31 -14.53 16.96 -2.53
CA LEU A 31 -14.68 15.52 -2.70
C LEU A 31 -13.48 14.90 -3.43
N SER A 32 -12.87 15.66 -4.35
CA SER A 32 -11.69 15.20 -5.09
C SER A 32 -10.44 15.08 -4.22
N ASP A 33 -10.40 15.75 -3.05
CA ASP A 33 -9.26 15.71 -2.15
C ASP A 33 -9.41 14.66 -1.05
N ARG A 34 -10.58 14.01 -0.99
CA ARG A 34 -10.90 13.00 0.02
C ARG A 34 -10.43 11.62 -0.42
N ARG A 35 -9.13 11.48 -0.61
CA ARG A 35 -8.55 10.23 -1.06
C ARG A 35 -8.19 9.36 0.13
N THR A 36 -8.44 8.07 -0.02
CA THR A 36 -8.05 7.09 0.97
C THR A 36 -6.59 6.70 0.77
N VAL A 37 -5.81 6.74 1.85
CA VAL A 37 -4.43 6.24 1.88
C VAL A 37 -4.33 5.26 3.03
N ALA A 38 -3.95 4.02 2.71
CA ALA A 38 -3.76 2.98 3.72
C ALA A 38 -2.30 2.58 3.78
N HIS A 39 -1.76 2.48 4.98
CA HIS A 39 -0.40 2.02 5.25
C HIS A 39 -0.45 0.77 6.10
N PHE A 40 0.32 -0.25 5.70
CA PHE A 40 0.48 -1.49 6.46
C PHE A 40 1.95 -1.84 6.55
N ALA A 41 2.39 -2.34 7.70
CA ALA A 41 3.78 -2.70 7.89
C ALA A 41 3.93 -3.81 8.94
N ASN A 42 5.00 -4.60 8.80
CA ASN A 42 5.37 -5.59 9.80
C ASN A 42 6.37 -5.04 10.81
N PHE A 43 6.45 -3.73 10.93
CA PHE A 43 7.26 -3.01 11.90
C PHE A 43 6.45 -1.82 12.42
N PRO A 44 6.85 -1.18 13.54
CA PRO A 44 6.09 -0.04 14.08
C PRO A 44 6.07 1.12 13.08
N LEU A 45 4.84 1.56 12.73
CA LEU A 45 4.65 2.69 11.84
C LEU A 45 4.92 3.99 12.59
N PRO A 46 5.87 4.84 12.14
CA PRO A 46 6.04 6.15 12.74
C PRO A 46 4.80 7.02 12.48
N ALA A 47 4.45 7.85 13.46
CA ALA A 47 3.27 8.70 13.37
C ALA A 47 3.38 9.72 12.23
N GLU A 48 4.58 10.24 12.01
CA GLU A 48 4.84 11.20 10.94
C GLU A 48 5.47 10.48 9.74
N ARG A 49 4.70 10.37 8.67
CA ARG A 49 5.15 9.78 7.43
C ARG A 49 4.35 10.32 6.26
N ALA A 50 4.98 10.37 5.10
CA ALA A 50 4.33 10.77 3.86
C ALA A 50 3.52 9.62 3.24
N ASP A 51 2.70 9.93 2.25
CA ASP A 51 1.77 8.97 1.63
C ASP A 51 2.48 7.74 1.05
N PHE A 52 3.68 7.91 0.50
CA PHE A 52 4.46 6.81 -0.06
C PHE A 52 5.63 6.41 0.83
N GLY A 53 5.54 6.72 2.13
CA GLY A 53 6.36 6.11 3.15
C GLY A 53 7.60 6.87 3.58
N ALA A 54 7.84 8.11 3.09
CA ALA A 54 8.92 8.92 3.66
C ALA A 54 8.69 9.08 5.16
N GLY A 55 9.73 8.84 5.96
CA GLY A 55 9.64 8.77 7.42
C GLY A 55 9.58 7.33 7.93
N ALA A 56 9.00 6.41 7.17
CA ALA A 56 8.93 4.99 7.54
C ALA A 56 10.01 4.16 6.85
N VAL A 57 10.21 4.36 5.54
CA VAL A 57 11.14 3.53 4.76
C VAL A 57 12.59 3.66 5.21
N GLU A 58 12.96 4.81 5.75
CA GLU A 58 14.30 5.04 6.27
C GLU A 58 14.61 4.21 7.53
N GLN A 59 13.58 3.76 8.23
CA GLN A 59 13.71 2.97 9.45
C GLN A 59 13.64 1.46 9.19
N MET A 60 13.39 1.05 7.95
CA MET A 60 13.21 -0.36 7.62
C MET A 60 14.53 -1.13 7.71
N ARG A 61 14.41 -2.35 8.21
CA ARG A 61 15.52 -3.32 8.32
C ARG A 61 15.27 -4.46 7.36
N PRO A 62 16.28 -5.31 7.10
CA PRO A 62 16.05 -6.54 6.34
C PRO A 62 14.91 -7.36 6.98
N GLY A 63 14.00 -7.87 6.14
CA GLY A 63 12.80 -8.56 6.62
C GLY A 63 11.59 -7.68 6.83
N ASP A 64 11.75 -6.36 6.85
CA ASP A 64 10.63 -5.42 6.98
C ASP A 64 9.94 -5.22 5.64
N ALA A 65 8.62 -4.99 5.70
CA ALA A 65 7.80 -4.69 4.53
C ALA A 65 6.85 -3.54 4.86
N PHE A 66 6.65 -2.66 3.87
CA PHE A 66 5.75 -1.52 3.96
C PHE A 66 4.84 -1.52 2.73
N VAL A 67 3.53 -1.49 2.94
CA VAL A 67 2.54 -1.61 1.88
C VAL A 67 1.63 -0.39 1.91
N VAL A 68 1.44 0.22 0.75
CA VAL A 68 0.55 1.37 0.57
C VAL A 68 -0.55 1.01 -0.42
N LEU A 69 -1.78 1.36 -0.05
CA LEU A 69 -2.90 1.45 -1.00
C LEU A 69 -3.28 2.93 -1.07
N PHE A 70 -3.03 3.55 -2.22
CA PHE A 70 -3.31 4.95 -2.45
C PHE A 70 -4.47 5.07 -3.45
N GLU A 71 -5.56 5.70 -3.03
CA GLU A 71 -6.71 5.90 -3.90
C GLU A 71 -6.58 7.18 -4.70
N TYR A 72 -6.81 7.07 -6.01
CA TYR A 72 -6.91 8.23 -6.90
C TYR A 72 -8.36 8.70 -6.97
N GLY A 73 -8.58 9.91 -7.48
CA GLY A 73 -9.90 10.47 -7.60
C GLY A 73 -10.80 9.72 -8.58
N PRO A 74 -12.13 9.96 -8.52
CA PRO A 74 -13.09 9.25 -9.39
C PRO A 74 -12.82 9.42 -10.89
N GLU A 75 -12.19 10.51 -11.29
CA GLU A 75 -11.82 10.77 -12.68
C GLU A 75 -10.79 9.77 -13.23
N SER A 76 -10.08 9.07 -12.35
CA SER A 76 -9.11 8.06 -12.76
C SER A 76 -9.75 6.73 -13.14
N VAL A 77 -10.96 6.47 -12.64
CA VAL A 77 -11.69 5.24 -12.95
C VAL A 77 -12.01 5.20 -14.43
N GLY A 78 -11.63 4.11 -15.10
CA GLY A 78 -11.82 3.97 -16.54
C GLY A 78 -10.65 4.44 -17.40
N GLN A 79 -9.65 5.08 -16.81
CA GLN A 79 -8.44 5.42 -17.53
C GLN A 79 -7.57 4.19 -17.78
N PRO A 80 -6.82 4.16 -18.93
CA PRO A 80 -6.03 2.97 -19.28
C PRO A 80 -5.04 2.53 -18.22
N LEU A 81 -4.46 3.46 -17.45
CA LEU A 81 -3.51 3.12 -16.38
C LEU A 81 -4.15 2.21 -15.33
N PHE A 82 -5.45 2.34 -15.10
CA PHE A 82 -6.18 1.61 -14.06
C PHE A 82 -7.04 0.47 -14.65
N ALA A 83 -6.71 -0.01 -15.85
CA ALA A 83 -7.51 -1.02 -16.54
C ALA A 83 -7.47 -2.40 -15.87
N ALA A 84 -6.42 -2.71 -15.12
CA ALA A 84 -6.35 -3.97 -14.40
C ALA A 84 -7.42 -4.00 -13.31
N GLU A 85 -8.12 -5.14 -13.19
CA GLU A 85 -9.23 -5.30 -12.24
C GLU A 85 -8.81 -6.17 -11.06
N GLY A 86 -9.16 -5.71 -9.85
CA GLY A 86 -8.94 -6.47 -8.62
C GLY A 86 -7.60 -6.20 -7.96
N ILE A 87 -7.50 -6.61 -6.69
CA ILE A 87 -6.27 -6.46 -5.91
C ILE A 87 -5.20 -7.39 -6.48
N PRO A 88 -4.00 -6.88 -6.83
CA PRO A 88 -2.97 -7.73 -7.41
C PRO A 88 -2.36 -8.69 -6.41
N ARG A 89 -1.94 -9.84 -6.90
CA ARG A 89 -1.06 -10.76 -6.19
C ARG A 89 0.37 -10.48 -6.63
N ILE A 90 1.31 -10.50 -5.72
CA ILE A 90 2.70 -10.15 -6.02
C ILE A 90 3.63 -11.36 -5.95
N THR A 91 4.74 -11.28 -6.70
CA THR A 91 5.79 -12.28 -6.72
C THR A 91 7.15 -11.60 -6.56
N ALA A 92 8.20 -12.39 -6.34
CA ALA A 92 9.56 -11.86 -6.19
C ALA A 92 10.05 -11.10 -7.42
N ARG A 93 9.58 -11.50 -8.60
CA ARG A 93 9.96 -10.85 -9.87
C ARG A 93 9.44 -9.43 -10.01
N ASP A 94 8.38 -9.10 -9.28
CA ASP A 94 7.74 -7.80 -9.38
C ASP A 94 8.59 -6.70 -8.72
N PHE A 95 9.54 -7.06 -7.89
CA PHE A 95 10.35 -6.10 -7.13
C PHE A 95 11.54 -5.61 -7.92
N ASP A 96 11.72 -4.28 -7.93
CA ASP A 96 12.78 -3.59 -8.64
C ASP A 96 13.41 -2.55 -7.70
N ARG A 97 14.74 -2.53 -7.65
CA ARG A 97 15.47 -1.54 -6.86
C ARG A 97 15.27 -0.11 -7.35
N ASN A 98 14.88 0.05 -8.60
CA ASN A 98 14.65 1.36 -9.22
C ASN A 98 13.19 1.82 -9.14
N ALA A 99 12.30 1.00 -8.59
CA ALA A 99 10.88 1.33 -8.47
C ALA A 99 10.53 2.06 -7.16
N LEU A 100 11.53 2.51 -6.43
CA LEU A 100 11.32 3.20 -5.15
C LEU A 100 11.06 4.68 -5.36
N GLN A 101 10.10 5.23 -4.58
CA GLN A 101 9.92 6.68 -4.48
C GLN A 101 11.13 7.34 -3.82
N HIS A 102 11.78 6.64 -2.89
CA HIS A 102 13.00 7.06 -2.22
C HIS A 102 14.05 5.97 -2.39
N GLY A 103 15.13 6.26 -3.13
CA GLY A 103 16.18 5.27 -3.39
C GLY A 103 17.04 5.02 -2.16
N ILE A 104 16.78 3.93 -1.46
CA ILE A 104 17.56 3.53 -0.29
C ILE A 104 18.31 2.24 -0.64
N PRO A 105 19.64 2.22 -0.46
CA PRO A 105 20.43 1.03 -0.79
C PRO A 105 19.93 -0.22 -0.07
N GLY A 106 19.87 -1.33 -0.80
CA GLY A 106 19.42 -2.61 -0.29
C GLY A 106 17.91 -2.84 -0.39
N GLN A 107 17.12 -1.79 -0.50
CA GLN A 107 15.67 -1.87 -0.63
C GLN A 107 15.24 -2.08 -2.08
N SER A 108 14.03 -2.59 -2.25
CA SER A 108 13.36 -2.62 -3.55
C SER A 108 11.86 -2.48 -3.35
N GLY A 109 11.15 -2.24 -4.45
CA GLY A 109 9.73 -2.03 -4.39
C GLY A 109 9.03 -2.33 -5.70
N LEU A 110 7.72 -2.14 -5.69
CA LEU A 110 6.90 -2.26 -6.88
C LEU A 110 5.74 -1.27 -6.84
N GLN A 111 5.22 -0.96 -8.01
CA GLN A 111 3.98 -0.20 -8.17
C GLN A 111 3.05 -0.98 -9.09
N ARG A 112 1.77 -1.03 -8.72
CA ARG A 112 0.71 -1.60 -9.56
C ARG A 112 -0.51 -0.72 -9.47
N PHE A 113 -1.09 -0.42 -10.62
CA PHE A 113 -2.30 0.39 -10.73
C PHE A 113 -3.46 -0.52 -11.10
N PHE A 114 -4.60 -0.35 -10.44
CA PHE A 114 -5.75 -1.23 -10.65
C PHE A 114 -7.04 -0.54 -10.23
N THR A 115 -8.15 -1.11 -10.66
CA THR A 115 -9.50 -0.70 -10.23
C THR A 115 -10.15 -1.87 -9.51
N VAL A 116 -10.82 -1.59 -8.41
CA VAL A 116 -11.61 -2.59 -7.71
C VAL A 116 -12.86 -1.93 -7.17
N ASN A 117 -14.00 -2.53 -7.46
CA ASN A 117 -15.32 -2.04 -7.03
C ASN A 117 -15.54 -0.56 -7.36
N GLY A 118 -15.14 -0.13 -8.57
CA GLY A 118 -15.31 1.25 -9.04
C GLY A 118 -14.38 2.27 -8.42
N ARG A 119 -13.31 1.84 -7.78
CA ARG A 119 -12.31 2.73 -7.15
C ARG A 119 -10.93 2.43 -7.71
N ALA A 120 -10.18 3.48 -8.03
CA ALA A 120 -8.85 3.39 -8.66
C ALA A 120 -7.75 3.54 -7.62
N PHE A 121 -6.84 2.58 -7.58
CA PHE A 121 -5.78 2.52 -6.58
C PHE A 121 -4.40 2.32 -7.22
N CYS A 122 -3.38 2.76 -6.47
CA CYS A 122 -2.01 2.32 -6.65
C CYS A 122 -1.63 1.44 -5.44
N LEU A 123 -1.13 0.25 -5.72
CA LEU A 123 -0.42 -0.55 -4.73
C LEU A 123 1.05 -0.21 -4.83
N TYR A 124 1.64 0.23 -3.74
CA TYR A 124 3.07 0.49 -3.63
C TYR A 124 3.63 -0.33 -2.47
N VAL A 125 4.66 -1.11 -2.74
CA VAL A 125 5.26 -1.99 -1.74
C VAL A 125 6.75 -1.74 -1.68
N VAL A 126 7.30 -1.61 -0.47
CA VAL A 126 8.73 -1.51 -0.22
C VAL A 126 9.15 -2.67 0.69
N VAL A 127 10.24 -3.33 0.34
CA VAL A 127 10.87 -4.34 1.20
C VAL A 127 12.25 -3.85 1.63
N GLY A 128 12.60 -4.11 2.89
CA GLY A 128 13.85 -3.65 3.47
C GLY A 128 15.10 -4.29 2.88
N SER A 129 14.96 -5.50 2.33
CA SER A 129 16.05 -6.22 1.68
C SER A 129 15.57 -6.85 0.37
N HIS A 130 16.14 -6.38 -0.73
CA HIS A 130 15.86 -6.96 -2.04
C HIS A 130 16.31 -8.43 -2.10
N ILE A 131 17.45 -8.74 -1.51
CA ILE A 131 18.00 -10.10 -1.52
C ILE A 131 17.08 -11.07 -0.80
N ASP A 132 16.50 -10.64 0.32
CA ASP A 132 15.64 -11.48 1.16
C ASP A 132 14.14 -11.30 0.90
N ARG A 133 13.78 -10.64 -0.19
CA ARG A 133 12.36 -10.28 -0.45
C ARG A 133 11.41 -11.47 -0.46
N ALA A 134 11.90 -12.63 -0.88
CA ALA A 134 11.06 -13.82 -0.95
C ALA A 134 10.53 -14.26 0.43
N ASP A 135 11.23 -13.90 1.51
CA ASP A 135 10.85 -14.31 2.86
C ASP A 135 9.59 -13.62 3.34
N VAL A 136 9.31 -12.40 2.86
CA VAL A 136 8.17 -11.60 3.35
C VAL A 136 6.99 -11.62 2.38
N ILE A 137 7.17 -12.04 1.15
CA ILE A 137 6.11 -12.05 0.12
C ILE A 137 4.87 -12.85 0.55
N PRO A 138 4.97 -14.03 1.17
CA PRO A 138 3.77 -14.75 1.61
C PRO A 138 2.89 -13.94 2.56
N GLN A 139 3.49 -13.18 3.49
CA GLN A 139 2.74 -12.32 4.41
C GLN A 139 2.09 -11.15 3.68
N ILE A 140 2.80 -10.55 2.72
CA ILE A 140 2.23 -9.46 1.93
C ILE A 140 1.03 -9.97 1.13
N ASN A 141 1.13 -11.12 0.49
CA ASN A 141 0.01 -11.69 -0.25
C ASN A 141 -1.15 -12.08 0.68
N GLN A 142 -0.86 -12.58 1.87
CA GLN A 142 -1.90 -12.84 2.87
C GLN A 142 -2.67 -11.58 3.21
N LEU A 143 -1.96 -10.47 3.43
CA LEU A 143 -2.57 -9.16 3.65
C LEU A 143 -3.44 -8.75 2.47
N LEU A 144 -2.90 -8.80 1.25
CA LEU A 144 -3.60 -8.36 0.05
C LEU A 144 -4.84 -9.20 -0.24
N GLU A 145 -4.77 -10.51 -0.02
CA GLU A 145 -5.91 -11.41 -0.21
C GLU A 145 -7.06 -11.10 0.76
N SER A 146 -6.76 -10.50 1.89
CA SER A 146 -7.75 -10.13 2.90
C SER A 146 -8.44 -8.80 2.61
N VAL A 147 -7.91 -7.98 1.70
CA VAL A 147 -8.45 -6.65 1.42
C VAL A 147 -9.77 -6.75 0.69
N ALA A 148 -10.80 -6.16 1.29
CA ALA A 148 -12.11 -5.99 0.65
C ALA A 148 -12.38 -4.50 0.49
N VAL A 149 -12.86 -4.11 -0.68
CA VAL A 149 -13.18 -2.73 -1.03
C VAL A 149 -14.67 -2.60 -1.23
N GLY A 150 -15.31 -1.78 -0.40
CA GLY A 150 -16.75 -1.54 -0.47
C GLY A 150 -17.12 -0.18 -1.06
#